data_aaaa72745bcf174830ea97d92e9f271d
#
_entry.id   aaaa72745bcf174830ea97d92e9f271d
#
_cell.length_a   1.000
_cell.length_b   1.000
_cell.length_c   1.000
_cell.angle_alpha   90.00
_cell.angle_beta   90.00
_cell.angle_gamma   90.00
#
_symmetry.space_group_name_H-M   'P 1'
#
loop_
_entity.id
_entity.type
_entity.pdbx_description
1 polymer ?
#
loop_
_entity_poly.entity_id
_entity_poly.type
_entity_poly.pdbx_seq_one_letter_code
_entity_poly.pdbx_strand_id
1 'polypeptide(L)'
;KYYMQRIFLSLALIVVAGGSVAFGVTKAFFSDSETSVANVFTAGAIDLKIDNESYYNGVLNASTTWEQKDLTIEKFFDFGDLKPSDYGEDTISIHVDNNDSFVCADVTLTSNNENGQTEPEAEVDNTAGENEGELASLVNFIWWADDGDNVLEDDETVISGPGAIGALTLNEAHTITLADSETNIWNENNEGGPLAGSETMYIGKAWCFG
;
A
#
# COMPACT_ATOMS: atom_id res chain seq x y z
N LYS A 1 27.99 54.44 55.75
CA LYS A 1 28.48 53.04 55.55
C LYS A 1 27.39 52.01 55.92
N TYR A 2 26.64 52.15 56.98
CA TYR A 2 25.56 51.25 57.41
C TYR A 2 24.32 51.23 56.49
N TYR A 3 23.96 52.31 55.83
CA TYR A 3 22.81 52.43 54.96
C TYR A 3 23.05 51.62 53.64
N MET A 4 24.23 51.71 53.09
CA MET A 4 24.59 50.98 51.89
C MET A 4 24.57 49.44 52.08
N GLN A 5 25.06 48.94 53.21
CA GLN A 5 25.04 47.57 53.59
C GLN A 5 23.62 47.01 53.70
N ARG A 6 22.69 47.78 54.25
CA ARG A 6 21.27 47.39 54.38
C ARG A 6 20.58 47.32 53.00
N ILE A 7 20.90 48.24 52.11
CA ILE A 7 20.37 48.26 50.76
C ILE A 7 20.90 47.05 49.99
N PHE A 8 22.16 46.73 50.08
CA PHE A 8 22.72 45.54 49.40
C PHE A 8 22.17 44.20 49.97
N LEU A 9 21.92 44.15 51.30
CA LEU A 9 21.34 42.95 51.89
C LEU A 9 19.87 42.72 51.46
N SER A 10 19.09 43.81 51.40
CA SER A 10 17.70 43.70 50.94
C SER A 10 17.61 43.35 49.45
N LEU A 11 18.49 43.90 48.62
CA LEU A 11 18.54 43.57 47.19
C LEU A 11 18.94 42.10 46.97
N ALA A 12 19.92 41.61 47.72
CA ALA A 12 20.32 40.21 47.67
C ALA A 12 19.18 39.25 48.08
N LEU A 13 18.42 39.62 49.10
CA LEU A 13 17.27 38.83 49.58
C LEU A 13 16.15 38.75 48.54
N ILE A 14 15.88 39.86 47.81
CA ILE A 14 14.87 39.90 46.72
C ILE A 14 15.32 39.02 45.54
N VAL A 15 16.60 39.03 45.17
CA VAL A 15 17.15 38.22 44.08
C VAL A 15 17.08 36.73 44.44
N VAL A 16 17.42 36.36 45.66
CA VAL A 16 17.34 34.97 46.14
C VAL A 16 15.90 34.48 46.22
N ALA A 17 14.97 35.29 46.73
CA ALA A 17 13.56 34.94 46.81
C ALA A 17 12.91 34.87 45.43
N GLY A 18 13.20 35.82 44.52
CA GLY A 18 12.71 35.77 43.14
C GLY A 18 13.28 34.62 42.32
N GLY A 19 14.56 34.33 42.52
CA GLY A 19 15.21 33.17 41.85
C GLY A 19 14.66 31.82 42.30
N SER A 20 14.38 31.66 43.60
CA SER A 20 13.82 30.40 44.13
C SER A 20 12.37 30.15 43.66
N VAL A 21 11.57 31.20 43.56
CA VAL A 21 10.19 31.09 43.01
C VAL A 21 10.23 30.76 41.52
N ALA A 22 11.09 31.42 40.74
CA ALA A 22 11.23 31.10 39.30
C ALA A 22 11.71 29.66 39.06
N PHE A 23 12.66 29.17 39.86
CA PHE A 23 13.12 27.78 39.80
C PHE A 23 12.05 26.76 40.25
N GLY A 24 11.27 27.08 41.26
CA GLY A 24 10.17 26.24 41.75
C GLY A 24 9.04 26.11 40.77
N VAL A 25 8.66 27.25 40.15
CA VAL A 25 7.58 27.25 39.13
C VAL A 25 8.01 26.54 37.85
N THR A 26 9.25 26.72 37.40
CA THR A 26 9.74 26.00 36.20
C THR A 26 9.85 24.49 36.41
N LYS A 27 10.23 24.03 37.60
CA LYS A 27 10.21 22.58 37.91
C LYS A 27 8.79 22.02 38.02
N ALA A 28 7.85 22.80 38.57
CA ALA A 28 6.44 22.37 38.63
C ALA A 28 5.77 22.29 37.28
N PHE A 29 6.19 23.10 36.29
CA PHE A 29 5.67 23.01 34.91
C PHE A 29 6.28 21.89 34.06
N PHE A 30 7.47 21.40 34.42
CA PHE A 30 8.16 20.35 33.63
C PHE A 30 8.30 19.02 34.35
N SER A 31 7.71 18.81 35.50
CA SER A 31 7.77 17.58 36.25
C SER A 31 6.38 17.04 36.60
N ASP A 32 5.44 17.11 35.65
CA ASP A 32 4.31 16.22 35.64
C ASP A 32 4.72 15.02 34.81
N SER A 33 5.46 14.13 35.43
CA SER A 33 5.63 12.77 34.97
C SER A 33 4.42 11.99 35.48
N GLU A 34 3.31 12.05 34.79
CA GLU A 34 2.26 11.07 34.94
C GLU A 34 2.83 9.72 34.49
N THR A 35 3.34 8.98 35.45
CA THR A 35 3.66 7.57 35.26
C THR A 35 2.34 6.83 35.32
N SER A 36 1.62 6.78 34.23
CA SER A 36 0.51 5.87 34.08
C SER A 36 1.07 4.45 33.95
N VAL A 37 1.31 3.81 35.08
CA VAL A 37 1.62 2.39 35.16
C VAL A 37 0.33 1.63 34.90
N ALA A 38 0.29 0.86 33.80
CA ALA A 38 -0.75 -0.02 33.30
C ALA A 38 -1.67 0.54 32.17
N ASN A 39 -1.21 1.50 31.40
CA ASN A 39 -1.77 1.67 30.07
C ASN A 39 -1.17 0.62 29.16
N VAL A 40 -1.83 -0.52 29.06
CA VAL A 40 -1.55 -1.51 28.03
C VAL A 40 -2.30 -1.04 26.79
N PHE A 41 -1.62 -0.38 25.88
CA PHE A 41 -2.11 -0.24 24.51
C PHE A 41 -1.89 -1.59 23.83
N THR A 42 -2.92 -2.39 23.78
CA THR A 42 -2.94 -3.53 22.86
C THR A 42 -3.35 -2.93 21.50
N ALA A 43 -2.40 -2.78 20.59
CA ALA A 43 -2.75 -2.51 19.21
C ALA A 43 -3.65 -3.67 18.76
N GLY A 44 -4.81 -3.36 18.19
CA GLY A 44 -5.63 -4.36 17.54
C GLY A 44 -4.79 -5.05 16.45
N ALA A 45 -4.76 -6.36 16.41
CA ALA A 45 -4.12 -7.07 15.33
C ALA A 45 -4.99 -6.89 14.07
N ILE A 46 -4.40 -6.39 12.98
CA ILE A 46 -4.95 -6.49 11.65
C ILE A 46 -4.40 -7.79 11.08
N ASP A 47 -5.27 -8.66 10.62
CA ASP A 47 -4.91 -9.90 9.93
C ASP A 47 -5.45 -9.80 8.51
N LEU A 48 -4.54 -9.61 7.56
CA LEU A 48 -4.83 -9.51 6.14
C LEU A 48 -4.44 -10.82 5.48
N LYS A 49 -5.39 -11.47 4.83
CA LYS A 49 -5.15 -12.66 4.02
C LYS A 49 -5.68 -12.45 2.62
N ILE A 50 -5.08 -13.15 1.69
CA ILE A 50 -5.44 -13.05 0.27
C ILE A 50 -5.60 -14.46 -0.28
N ASP A 51 -6.50 -14.63 -1.23
CA ASP A 51 -6.55 -15.77 -2.14
C ASP A 51 -6.59 -15.31 -3.59
N ASN A 52 -6.42 -16.24 -4.49
CA ASN A 52 -6.40 -15.97 -5.92
C ASN A 52 -7.00 -17.12 -6.70
N GLU A 53 -7.91 -16.81 -7.61
CA GLU A 53 -8.37 -17.73 -8.65
C GLU A 53 -7.96 -17.16 -10.01
N SER A 54 -7.17 -17.91 -10.78
CA SER A 54 -6.51 -17.42 -11.99
C SER A 54 -6.84 -18.31 -13.19
N TYR A 55 -7.07 -17.67 -14.32
CA TYR A 55 -7.34 -18.33 -15.60
C TYR A 55 -6.34 -17.87 -16.67
N TYR A 56 -5.96 -18.79 -17.52
CA TYR A 56 -5.11 -18.56 -18.70
C TYR A 56 -5.80 -19.09 -19.93
N ASN A 57 -6.05 -18.25 -20.91
CA ASN A 57 -6.81 -18.58 -22.13
C ASN A 57 -8.15 -19.28 -21.82
N GLY A 58 -8.85 -18.82 -20.78
CA GLY A 58 -10.14 -19.35 -20.33
C GLY A 58 -10.08 -20.71 -19.61
N VAL A 59 -8.90 -21.15 -19.21
CA VAL A 59 -8.71 -22.41 -18.45
C VAL A 59 -8.13 -22.10 -17.08
N LEU A 60 -8.72 -22.67 -16.02
CA LEU A 60 -8.23 -22.52 -14.66
C LEU A 60 -6.74 -22.89 -14.57
N ASN A 61 -5.94 -21.95 -14.08
CA ASN A 61 -4.52 -22.14 -13.86
C ASN A 61 -4.25 -22.56 -12.41
N ALA A 62 -4.18 -23.86 -12.17
CA ALA A 62 -3.99 -24.41 -10.83
C ALA A 62 -2.62 -24.04 -10.21
N SER A 63 -1.63 -23.57 -10.98
CA SER A 63 -0.33 -23.17 -10.46
C SER A 63 -0.34 -21.79 -9.81
N THR A 64 -1.31 -20.95 -10.16
CA THR A 64 -1.51 -19.60 -9.66
C THR A 64 -2.87 -19.40 -8.98
N THR A 65 -3.65 -20.48 -8.81
CA THR A 65 -4.87 -20.52 -7.98
C THR A 65 -4.52 -21.08 -6.61
N TRP A 66 -4.84 -20.37 -5.55
CA TRP A 66 -4.50 -20.77 -4.19
C TRP A 66 -5.48 -20.21 -3.16
N GLU A 67 -5.62 -20.95 -2.05
CA GLU A 67 -6.53 -20.68 -0.95
C GLU A 67 -6.03 -19.53 -0.06
N GLN A 68 -6.93 -18.94 0.71
CA GLN A 68 -6.70 -17.84 1.64
C GLN A 68 -5.49 -18.07 2.57
N LYS A 69 -4.52 -17.16 2.55
CA LYS A 69 -3.30 -17.17 3.39
C LYS A 69 -2.56 -15.84 3.39
N ASP A 70 -1.54 -15.75 4.23
CA ASP A 70 -0.54 -14.68 4.14
C ASP A 70 0.31 -14.85 2.88
N LEU A 71 0.56 -13.76 2.17
CA LEU A 71 1.43 -13.78 0.99
C LEU A 71 2.89 -13.98 1.40
N THR A 72 3.57 -14.90 0.72
CA THR A 72 5.01 -15.15 0.89
C THR A 72 5.74 -15.23 -0.44
N ILE A 73 5.41 -16.22 -1.27
CA ILE A 73 6.03 -16.49 -2.58
C ILE A 73 4.98 -16.77 -3.67
N GLU A 74 3.72 -16.56 -3.34
CA GLU A 74 2.60 -16.82 -4.22
C GLU A 74 2.68 -15.94 -5.47
N LYS A 75 2.27 -16.52 -6.59
CA LYS A 75 2.21 -15.81 -7.85
C LYS A 75 0.75 -15.66 -8.28
N PHE A 76 0.38 -14.48 -8.69
CA PHE A 76 -0.91 -14.24 -9.34
C PHE A 76 -0.87 -14.75 -10.80
N PHE A 77 0.27 -14.58 -11.46
CA PHE A 77 0.53 -15.10 -12.80
C PHE A 77 1.91 -15.76 -12.86
N ASP A 78 2.03 -16.80 -13.69
CA ASP A 78 3.31 -17.45 -14.01
C ASP A 78 3.28 -17.95 -15.45
N PHE A 79 3.91 -17.20 -16.35
CA PHE A 79 3.89 -17.48 -17.79
C PHE A 79 5.29 -17.80 -18.27
N GLY A 80 5.45 -18.98 -18.86
CA GLY A 80 6.72 -19.40 -19.43
C GLY A 80 6.83 -19.23 -20.96
N ASP A 81 5.72 -18.95 -21.65
CA ASP A 81 5.67 -18.93 -23.11
C ASP A 81 4.45 -18.13 -23.60
N LEU A 82 4.49 -16.79 -23.39
CA LEU A 82 3.45 -15.89 -23.87
C LEU A 82 3.51 -15.72 -25.38
N LYS A 83 2.35 -15.77 -26.01
CA LYS A 83 2.16 -15.55 -27.44
C LYS A 83 1.16 -14.44 -27.70
N PRO A 84 1.30 -13.72 -28.81
CA PRO A 84 0.27 -12.77 -29.23
C PRO A 84 -1.13 -13.39 -29.23
N SER A 85 -2.09 -12.69 -28.64
CA SER A 85 -3.45 -13.14 -28.38
C SER A 85 -3.65 -14.03 -27.15
N ASP A 86 -2.62 -14.32 -26.38
CA ASP A 86 -2.80 -14.90 -25.05
C ASP A 86 -3.46 -13.87 -24.11
N TYR A 87 -4.31 -14.36 -23.23
CA TYR A 87 -5.00 -13.54 -22.23
C TYR A 87 -5.22 -14.33 -20.94
N GLY A 88 -5.51 -13.61 -19.90
CA GLY A 88 -5.85 -14.21 -18.61
C GLY A 88 -6.64 -13.27 -17.74
N GLU A 89 -7.17 -13.83 -16.68
CA GLU A 89 -7.93 -13.13 -15.68
C GLU A 89 -7.64 -13.71 -14.28
N ASP A 90 -7.78 -12.88 -13.28
CA ASP A 90 -7.68 -13.26 -11.85
C ASP A 90 -8.82 -12.63 -11.08
N THR A 91 -9.37 -13.38 -10.14
CA THR A 91 -10.11 -12.82 -9.01
C THR A 91 -9.21 -12.87 -7.77
N ILE A 92 -8.85 -11.71 -7.25
CA ILE A 92 -8.03 -11.57 -6.05
C ILE A 92 -8.96 -11.22 -4.90
N SER A 93 -9.07 -12.10 -3.90
CA SER A 93 -9.90 -11.84 -2.72
C SER A 93 -9.03 -11.29 -1.59
N ILE A 94 -9.45 -10.18 -0.99
CA ILE A 94 -8.79 -9.51 0.13
C ILE A 94 -9.65 -9.73 1.37
N HIS A 95 -9.14 -10.50 2.32
CA HIS A 95 -9.81 -10.81 3.58
C HIS A 95 -9.20 -10.00 4.70
N VAL A 96 -10.00 -9.13 5.31
CA VAL A 96 -9.61 -8.35 6.47
C VAL A 96 -10.24 -8.99 7.70
N ASP A 97 -9.42 -9.60 8.54
CA ASP A 97 -9.88 -10.20 9.80
C ASP A 97 -9.65 -9.23 10.97
N ASN A 98 -10.50 -9.32 11.96
CA ASN A 98 -10.46 -8.64 13.26
C ASN A 98 -10.84 -7.16 13.28
N ASN A 99 -10.08 -6.27 12.67
CA ASN A 99 -10.30 -4.83 12.79
C ASN A 99 -10.38 -4.18 11.41
N ASP A 100 -11.12 -3.08 11.34
CA ASP A 100 -11.16 -2.22 10.16
C ASP A 100 -9.75 -1.80 9.78
N SER A 101 -9.44 -1.77 8.49
CA SER A 101 -8.10 -1.44 8.01
C SER A 101 -8.11 -0.62 6.72
N PHE A 102 -7.12 0.25 6.58
CA PHE A 102 -6.77 0.87 5.32
C PHE A 102 -5.85 -0.05 4.53
N VAL A 103 -6.03 -0.11 3.21
CA VAL A 103 -5.32 -1.05 2.34
C VAL A 103 -4.78 -0.33 1.12
N CYS A 104 -3.54 -0.62 0.79
CA CYS A 104 -2.90 -0.20 -0.46
C CYS A 104 -2.21 -1.40 -1.12
N ALA A 105 -1.99 -1.29 -2.43
CA ALA A 105 -1.21 -2.26 -3.19
C ALA A 105 0.04 -1.59 -3.76
N ASP A 106 1.20 -2.16 -3.48
CA ASP A 106 2.46 -1.73 -4.08
C ASP A 106 2.81 -2.66 -5.24
N VAL A 107 2.92 -2.08 -6.43
CA VAL A 107 3.27 -2.79 -7.65
C VAL A 107 4.63 -2.32 -8.14
N THR A 108 5.57 -3.22 -8.31
CA THR A 108 6.93 -2.90 -8.72
C THR A 108 7.41 -3.89 -9.78
N LEU A 109 7.91 -3.37 -10.91
CA LEU A 109 8.65 -4.18 -11.88
C LEU A 109 10.04 -4.49 -11.32
N THR A 110 10.29 -5.76 -11.01
CA THR A 110 11.55 -6.18 -10.39
C THR A 110 12.63 -6.57 -11.41
N SER A 111 12.24 -6.88 -12.63
CA SER A 111 13.15 -7.22 -13.72
C SER A 111 12.45 -7.06 -15.07
N ASN A 112 13.15 -6.53 -16.05
CA ASN A 112 12.71 -6.39 -17.44
C ASN A 112 13.89 -6.67 -18.36
N ASN A 113 14.55 -7.81 -18.15
CA ASN A 113 15.75 -8.15 -18.90
C ASN A 113 15.39 -8.76 -20.25
N GLU A 114 16.20 -8.40 -21.24
CA GLU A 114 16.25 -9.13 -22.49
C GLU A 114 16.79 -10.56 -22.24
N ASN A 115 16.02 -11.57 -22.60
CA ASN A 115 16.36 -12.97 -22.37
C ASN A 115 16.99 -13.65 -23.59
N GLY A 116 17.39 -12.89 -24.58
CA GLY A 116 18.07 -13.31 -25.79
C GLY A 116 17.24 -13.02 -27.04
N GLN A 117 17.90 -12.48 -28.03
CA GLN A 117 17.31 -12.13 -29.32
C GLN A 117 17.28 -13.32 -30.27
N THR A 118 16.16 -13.52 -30.94
CA THR A 118 16.05 -14.43 -32.08
C THR A 118 16.36 -13.70 -33.41
N GLU A 119 16.65 -14.41 -34.50
CA GLU A 119 16.91 -13.75 -35.79
C GLU A 119 15.76 -12.84 -36.29
N PRO A 120 14.48 -13.19 -36.15
CA PRO A 120 13.38 -12.29 -36.54
C PRO A 120 13.28 -11.05 -35.67
N GLU A 121 13.56 -11.16 -34.38
CA GLU A 121 13.51 -10.10 -33.41
C GLU A 121 14.64 -9.09 -33.64
N ALA A 122 15.86 -9.58 -33.85
CA ALA A 122 17.03 -8.73 -34.11
C ALA A 122 16.93 -7.88 -35.40
N GLU A 123 15.96 -8.17 -36.29
CA GLU A 123 15.67 -7.33 -37.46
C GLU A 123 14.87 -6.08 -37.12
N VAL A 124 14.09 -6.11 -36.02
CA VAL A 124 13.17 -5.03 -35.62
C VAL A 124 13.59 -4.37 -34.31
N ASP A 125 14.28 -5.11 -33.46
CA ASP A 125 14.83 -4.64 -32.21
C ASP A 125 16.30 -5.04 -32.05
N ASN A 126 17.15 -4.07 -31.76
CA ASN A 126 18.59 -4.25 -31.55
C ASN A 126 18.99 -3.99 -30.10
N THR A 127 18.04 -3.78 -29.20
CA THR A 127 18.34 -3.59 -27.78
C THR A 127 18.69 -4.93 -27.14
N ALA A 128 19.68 -4.92 -26.27
CA ALA A 128 20.12 -6.12 -25.56
C ALA A 128 20.70 -5.70 -24.20
N GLY A 129 20.18 -6.22 -23.13
CA GLY A 129 20.74 -5.94 -21.81
C GLY A 129 19.74 -6.02 -20.66
N GLU A 130 20.20 -5.53 -19.51
CA GLU A 130 19.36 -5.40 -18.34
C GLU A 130 18.36 -4.24 -18.53
N ASN A 131 17.09 -4.47 -18.23
CA ASN A 131 15.98 -3.53 -18.36
C ASN A 131 15.64 -3.09 -19.80
N GLU A 132 16.02 -3.89 -20.80
CA GLU A 132 15.74 -3.62 -22.23
C GLU A 132 14.68 -4.57 -22.81
N GLY A 133 14.04 -5.40 -21.99
CA GLY A 133 12.98 -6.33 -22.45
C GLY A 133 11.66 -5.62 -22.76
N GLU A 134 10.98 -6.06 -23.80
CA GLU A 134 9.75 -5.43 -24.33
C GLU A 134 8.47 -5.96 -23.71
N LEU A 135 8.52 -7.12 -23.03
CA LEU A 135 7.34 -7.81 -22.52
C LEU A 135 6.45 -6.90 -21.66
N ALA A 136 7.06 -6.08 -20.80
CA ALA A 136 6.33 -5.17 -19.92
C ALA A 136 5.52 -4.10 -20.71
N SER A 137 5.93 -3.77 -21.93
CA SER A 137 5.23 -2.83 -22.80
C SER A 137 4.16 -3.45 -23.67
N LEU A 138 4.19 -4.77 -23.83
CA LEU A 138 3.30 -5.53 -24.70
C LEU A 138 2.15 -6.21 -23.95
N VAL A 139 2.25 -6.31 -22.62
CA VAL A 139 1.18 -6.86 -21.79
C VAL A 139 0.30 -5.70 -21.29
N ASN A 140 -0.96 -5.74 -21.68
CA ASN A 140 -1.96 -4.78 -21.26
C ASN A 140 -2.74 -5.33 -20.08
N PHE A 141 -2.90 -4.52 -19.01
CA PHE A 141 -3.65 -4.89 -17.82
C PHE A 141 -4.85 -3.97 -17.62
N ILE A 142 -5.91 -4.54 -17.06
CA ILE A 142 -7.03 -3.81 -16.48
C ILE A 142 -7.31 -4.38 -15.10
N TRP A 143 -7.52 -3.51 -14.13
CA TRP A 143 -7.85 -3.85 -12.74
C TRP A 143 -9.08 -3.06 -12.34
N TRP A 144 -10.00 -3.69 -11.61
CA TRP A 144 -11.22 -3.04 -11.13
C TRP A 144 -11.59 -3.54 -9.73
N ALA A 145 -12.38 -2.73 -9.01
CA ALA A 145 -13.04 -3.15 -7.80
C ALA A 145 -14.21 -4.06 -8.19
N ASP A 146 -14.11 -5.34 -7.87
CA ASP A 146 -15.02 -6.39 -8.31
C ASP A 146 -16.01 -6.75 -7.20
N ASP A 147 -17.19 -7.24 -7.53
CA ASP A 147 -18.17 -7.73 -6.57
C ASP A 147 -18.04 -9.23 -6.27
N GLY A 148 -17.10 -9.91 -6.93
CA GLY A 148 -16.74 -11.31 -6.71
C GLY A 148 -17.12 -12.25 -7.84
N ASP A 149 -17.61 -11.73 -8.98
CA ASP A 149 -17.97 -12.54 -10.14
C ASP A 149 -16.97 -12.47 -11.31
N ASN A 150 -15.93 -11.62 -11.16
CA ASN A 150 -14.85 -11.41 -12.12
C ASN A 150 -15.31 -10.92 -13.51
N VAL A 151 -16.38 -10.15 -13.53
CA VAL A 151 -16.93 -9.52 -14.74
C VAL A 151 -16.97 -8.02 -14.52
N LEU A 152 -16.27 -7.26 -15.35
CA LEU A 152 -16.28 -5.80 -15.25
C LEU A 152 -17.64 -5.23 -15.68
N GLU A 153 -18.35 -4.59 -14.75
CA GLU A 153 -19.63 -3.90 -14.95
C GLU A 153 -19.46 -2.36 -15.10
N ASP A 154 -20.52 -1.73 -15.59
CA ASP A 154 -20.53 -0.27 -15.82
C ASP A 154 -20.45 0.57 -14.54
N ASP A 155 -20.82 0.03 -13.38
CA ASP A 155 -20.85 0.67 -12.07
C ASP A 155 -19.62 0.34 -11.21
N GLU A 156 -18.75 -0.52 -11.68
CA GLU A 156 -17.51 -0.86 -10.99
C GLU A 156 -16.38 0.14 -11.25
N THR A 157 -15.55 0.33 -10.23
CA THR A 157 -14.44 1.27 -10.30
C THR A 157 -13.23 0.63 -10.98
N VAL A 158 -12.88 1.13 -12.17
CA VAL A 158 -11.62 0.74 -12.82
C VAL A 158 -10.45 1.42 -12.11
N ILE A 159 -9.57 0.60 -11.52
CA ILE A 159 -8.39 1.04 -10.76
C ILE A 159 -7.25 1.41 -11.73
N SER A 160 -7.02 0.55 -12.74
CA SER A 160 -5.96 0.72 -13.73
C SER A 160 -6.32 0.08 -15.05
N GLY A 161 -5.93 0.71 -16.16
CA GLY A 161 -6.20 0.22 -17.52
C GLY A 161 -6.84 1.29 -18.40
N PRO A 162 -7.36 0.93 -19.57
CA PRO A 162 -8.08 1.86 -20.44
C PRO A 162 -9.30 2.45 -19.71
N GLY A 163 -9.30 3.77 -19.52
CA GLY A 163 -10.37 4.49 -18.81
C GLY A 163 -10.14 4.67 -17.31
N ALA A 164 -9.02 4.17 -16.78
CA ALA A 164 -8.65 4.28 -15.38
C ALA A 164 -8.30 5.72 -14.97
N ILE A 165 -8.39 5.98 -13.66
CA ILE A 165 -7.92 7.20 -12.99
C ILE A 165 -6.39 7.36 -13.12
N GLY A 166 -5.65 6.26 -13.37
CA GLY A 166 -4.21 6.26 -13.62
C GLY A 166 -3.78 5.06 -14.46
N ALA A 167 -2.96 5.29 -15.49
CA ALA A 167 -2.34 4.21 -16.25
C ALA A 167 -1.17 3.64 -15.44
N LEU A 168 -1.20 2.35 -15.10
CA LEU A 168 -0.02 1.65 -14.61
C LEU A 168 0.95 1.45 -15.78
N THR A 169 2.06 2.15 -15.75
CA THR A 169 3.22 1.80 -16.54
C THR A 169 4.12 0.94 -15.67
N LEU A 170 4.37 -0.30 -16.10
CA LEU A 170 5.16 -1.27 -15.33
C LEU A 170 6.62 -0.86 -15.09
N ASN A 171 7.06 0.26 -15.66
CA ASN A 171 8.44 0.74 -15.56
C ASN A 171 8.76 1.48 -14.26
N GLU A 172 7.77 1.76 -13.42
CA GLU A 172 7.93 2.48 -12.15
C GLU A 172 7.21 1.74 -11.03
N ALA A 173 7.67 1.95 -9.80
CA ALA A 173 6.94 1.46 -8.62
C ALA A 173 5.68 2.31 -8.42
N HIS A 174 4.54 1.68 -8.26
CA HIS A 174 3.26 2.34 -8.03
C HIS A 174 2.65 1.87 -6.74
N THR A 175 2.26 2.81 -5.88
CA THR A 175 1.37 2.55 -4.75
C THR A 175 -0.05 2.90 -5.18
N ILE A 176 -0.95 1.95 -5.12
CA ILE A 176 -2.37 2.09 -5.43
C ILE A 176 -3.12 2.12 -4.10
N THR A 177 -3.81 3.22 -3.82
CA THR A 177 -4.74 3.27 -2.69
C THR A 177 -5.99 2.47 -3.03
N LEU A 178 -6.26 1.44 -2.23
CA LEU A 178 -7.48 0.65 -2.36
C LEU A 178 -8.55 1.17 -1.39
N ALA A 179 -8.17 1.44 -0.13
CA ALA A 179 -9.05 2.03 0.87
C ALA A 179 -8.26 2.91 1.83
N ASP A 180 -8.63 4.18 1.97
CA ASP A 180 -8.11 5.12 2.97
C ASP A 180 -9.20 6.09 3.46
N SER A 181 -8.83 7.18 4.14
CA SER A 181 -9.77 8.17 4.65
C SER A 181 -10.47 9.00 3.56
N GLU A 182 -9.95 9.01 2.34
CA GLU A 182 -10.42 9.84 1.23
C GLU A 182 -10.99 9.01 0.09
N THR A 183 -10.54 7.77 -0.05
CA THR A 183 -10.88 6.87 -1.15
C THR A 183 -11.12 5.46 -0.63
N ASN A 184 -12.20 4.83 -1.08
CA ASN A 184 -12.42 3.39 -1.00
C ASN A 184 -13.03 2.94 -2.32
N ILE A 185 -12.30 2.13 -3.08
CA ILE A 185 -12.66 1.77 -4.47
C ILE A 185 -13.94 0.96 -4.58
N TRP A 186 -14.39 0.33 -3.50
CA TRP A 186 -15.63 -0.46 -3.45
C TRP A 186 -16.84 0.33 -2.93
N ASN A 187 -16.64 1.57 -2.47
CA ASN A 187 -17.73 2.43 -2.06
C ASN A 187 -18.34 3.18 -3.25
N GLU A 188 -19.64 3.46 -3.18
CA GLU A 188 -20.31 4.35 -4.15
C GLU A 188 -19.55 5.69 -4.24
N ASN A 189 -19.31 6.16 -5.45
CA ASN A 189 -18.54 7.39 -5.73
C ASN A 189 -17.12 7.42 -5.13
N ASN A 190 -16.54 6.27 -4.78
CA ASN A 190 -15.24 6.14 -4.14
C ASN A 190 -15.11 6.93 -2.82
N GLU A 191 -16.18 7.11 -2.07
CA GLU A 191 -16.12 7.75 -0.76
C GLU A 191 -15.15 6.99 0.16
N GLY A 192 -14.28 7.75 0.87
CA GLY A 192 -13.26 7.17 1.75
C GLY A 192 -13.83 6.38 2.90
N GLY A 193 -13.04 5.45 3.38
CA GLY A 193 -13.36 4.60 4.53
C GLY A 193 -12.49 3.34 4.56
N PRO A 194 -12.31 2.73 5.72
CA PRO A 194 -11.59 1.47 5.84
C PRO A 194 -12.39 0.31 5.23
N LEU A 195 -11.71 -0.78 4.94
CA LEU A 195 -12.36 -2.09 4.83
C LEU A 195 -12.76 -2.55 6.22
N ALA A 196 -13.99 -2.98 6.36
CA ALA A 196 -14.50 -3.45 7.65
C ALA A 196 -13.88 -4.80 8.03
N GLY A 197 -13.57 -4.96 9.31
CA GLY A 197 -13.09 -6.24 9.83
C GLY A 197 -14.11 -7.36 9.61
N SER A 198 -13.64 -8.51 9.16
CA SER A 198 -14.44 -9.70 8.80
C SER A 198 -15.20 -9.57 7.47
N GLU A 199 -14.82 -8.65 6.62
CA GLU A 199 -15.31 -8.56 5.24
C GLU A 199 -14.27 -9.06 4.23
N THR A 200 -14.77 -9.47 3.07
CA THR A 200 -13.97 -9.85 1.91
C THR A 200 -14.32 -8.91 0.78
N MET A 201 -13.27 -8.33 0.18
CA MET A 201 -13.35 -7.49 -1.00
C MET A 201 -12.62 -8.14 -2.15
N TYR A 202 -13.04 -7.85 -3.37
CA TYR A 202 -12.51 -8.49 -4.55
C TYR A 202 -11.89 -7.47 -5.51
N ILE A 203 -10.84 -7.90 -6.16
CA ILE A 203 -10.24 -7.18 -7.29
C ILE A 203 -10.27 -8.11 -8.48
N GLY A 204 -10.98 -7.72 -9.51
CA GLY A 204 -10.90 -8.31 -10.82
C GLY A 204 -9.67 -7.78 -11.55
N LYS A 205 -8.96 -8.65 -12.24
CA LYS A 205 -7.80 -8.30 -13.03
C LYS A 205 -7.78 -9.11 -14.31
N ALA A 206 -7.72 -8.44 -15.43
CA ALA A 206 -7.54 -9.10 -16.71
C ALA A 206 -6.30 -8.55 -17.41
N TRP A 207 -5.73 -9.38 -18.29
CA TRP A 207 -4.60 -9.00 -19.11
C TRP A 207 -4.68 -9.64 -20.50
N CYS A 208 -4.04 -9.01 -21.47
CA CYS A 208 -3.83 -9.58 -22.80
C CYS A 208 -2.45 -9.21 -23.33
N PHE A 209 -1.91 -10.09 -24.17
CA PHE A 209 -0.65 -9.90 -24.87
C PHE A 209 -0.89 -9.63 -26.37
N GLY A 210 -0.39 -8.47 -26.84
CA GLY A 210 -0.51 -8.10 -28.26
C GLY A 210 -0.55 -6.63 -28.53
#